data_fd6c6d3657aa83eac4c281ef36a4dcbf
#
_entry.id   fd6c6d3657aa83eac4c281ef36a4dcbf
#
_cell.length_a   1.000
_cell.length_b   1.000
_cell.length_c   1.000
_cell.angle_alpha   90.00
_cell.angle_beta   90.00
_cell.angle_gamma   90.00
#
_symmetry.space_group_name_H-M   'P 1'
#
loop_
_entity.id
_entity.type
_entity.pdbx_description
1 polymer ?
#
loop_
_entity_poly.entity_id
_entity_poly.type
_entity_poly.pdbx_seq_one_letter_code
_entity_poly.pdbx_strand_id
1 'polypeptide(L)'
;MTVNIIINGILFGLLLSFFFGPAFFILINTSINKGFKKALFLDIGILFSDILYLCAAYLFAEKINHYIYDNIYVKYLTGGVFFILGIIYLLKKSNPSQNTQSINLSHQNESTKNLMGLIAKGIGINAINPGVLLYWIAACTYATETLEIKEFNLVYYFMSTILTLFIVDLIKIYFASKLKSHLN
;
A
#
# COMPACT_ATOMS: atom_id res chain seq x y z
N MET A 1 15.38 -16.56 -18.09
CA MET A 1 15.74 -15.45 -17.18
C MET A 1 14.51 -14.59 -16.83
N THR A 2 13.76 -14.07 -17.78
CA THR A 2 12.56 -13.23 -17.57
C THR A 2 11.45 -13.91 -16.74
N VAL A 3 11.22 -15.22 -16.94
CA VAL A 3 10.22 -15.97 -16.17
C VAL A 3 10.53 -15.98 -14.67
N ASN A 4 11.79 -16.19 -14.27
CA ASN A 4 12.19 -16.15 -12.87
C ASN A 4 11.99 -14.77 -12.24
N ILE A 5 12.21 -13.70 -13.01
CA ILE A 5 11.99 -12.32 -12.57
C ILE A 5 10.51 -12.08 -12.29
N ILE A 6 9.63 -12.52 -13.18
CA ILE A 6 8.17 -12.43 -13.01
C ILE A 6 7.72 -13.24 -11.78
N ILE A 7 8.24 -14.46 -11.61
CA ILE A 7 7.90 -15.30 -10.44
C ILE A 7 8.33 -14.60 -9.14
N ASN A 8 9.55 -14.05 -9.09
CA ASN A 8 10.03 -13.30 -7.94
C ASN A 8 9.15 -12.07 -7.66
N GLY A 9 8.71 -11.35 -8.70
CA GLY A 9 7.78 -10.25 -8.55
C GLY A 9 6.42 -10.69 -8.01
N ILE A 10 5.88 -11.82 -8.47
CA ILE A 10 4.64 -12.40 -7.95
C ILE A 10 4.79 -12.77 -6.47
N LEU A 11 5.87 -13.48 -6.10
CA LEU A 11 6.14 -13.88 -4.72
C LEU A 11 6.28 -12.65 -3.81
N PHE A 12 6.97 -11.62 -4.28
CA PHE A 12 7.12 -10.38 -3.54
C PHE A 12 5.78 -9.63 -3.39
N GLY A 13 4.96 -9.58 -4.45
CA GLY A 13 3.61 -9.03 -4.40
C GLY A 13 2.70 -9.77 -3.43
N LEU A 14 2.77 -11.10 -3.37
CA LEU A 14 2.07 -11.91 -2.37
C LEU A 14 2.53 -11.52 -0.96
N LEU A 15 3.83 -11.44 -0.72
CA LEU A 15 4.37 -11.04 0.57
C LEU A 15 3.87 -9.65 0.99
N LEU A 16 3.93 -8.66 0.10
CA LEU A 16 3.44 -7.32 0.38
C LEU A 16 1.93 -7.29 0.65
N SER A 17 1.16 -8.14 -0.01
CA SER A 17 -0.30 -8.20 0.18
C SER A 17 -0.72 -8.59 1.61
N PHE A 18 0.17 -9.20 2.39
CA PHE A 18 -0.07 -9.52 3.81
C PHE A 18 0.32 -8.38 4.76
N PHE A 19 0.79 -7.25 4.27
CA PHE A 19 1.04 -6.09 5.12
C PHE A 19 -0.28 -5.38 5.48
N PHE A 20 -0.75 -5.59 6.71
CA PHE A 20 -1.98 -5.02 7.23
C PHE A 20 -1.76 -3.60 7.75
N GLY A 21 -1.80 -2.63 6.85
CA GLY A 21 -1.72 -1.20 7.19
C GLY A 21 -3.10 -0.53 7.34
N PRO A 22 -3.15 0.77 7.68
CA PRO A 22 -4.41 1.52 7.80
C PRO A 22 -5.27 1.46 6.53
N ALA A 23 -4.65 1.47 5.35
CA ALA A 23 -5.33 1.36 4.06
C ALA A 23 -6.10 0.05 3.93
N PHE A 24 -5.53 -1.08 4.38
CA PHE A 24 -6.18 -2.38 4.38
C PHE A 24 -7.49 -2.36 5.17
N PHE A 25 -7.47 -1.87 6.41
CA PHE A 25 -8.69 -1.83 7.25
C PHE A 25 -9.77 -0.95 6.66
N ILE A 26 -9.39 0.19 6.05
CA ILE A 26 -10.34 1.10 5.40
C ILE A 26 -10.92 0.45 4.14
N LEU A 27 -10.09 -0.28 3.38
CA LEU A 27 -10.50 -1.01 2.18
C LEU A 27 -11.54 -2.08 2.53
N ILE A 28 -11.24 -2.95 3.50
CA ILE A 28 -12.13 -4.02 3.95
C ILE A 28 -13.42 -3.43 4.52
N ASN A 29 -13.35 -2.42 5.39
CA ASN A 29 -14.52 -1.76 5.95
C ASN A 29 -15.39 -1.11 4.85
N THR A 30 -14.77 -0.50 3.84
CA THR A 30 -15.50 0.06 2.69
C THR A 30 -16.19 -1.05 1.91
N SER A 31 -15.56 -2.19 1.72
CA SER A 31 -16.13 -3.33 1.02
C SER A 31 -17.33 -3.91 1.76
N ILE A 32 -17.22 -4.12 3.08
CA ILE A 32 -18.33 -4.63 3.91
C ILE A 32 -19.50 -3.66 3.90
N ASN A 33 -19.27 -2.36 4.15
CA ASN A 33 -20.33 -1.40 4.35
C ASN A 33 -20.92 -0.85 3.05
N LYS A 34 -20.10 -0.66 2.01
CA LYS A 34 -20.48 0.02 0.76
C LYS A 34 -20.47 -0.87 -0.48
N GLY A 35 -20.02 -2.11 -0.32
CA GLY A 35 -19.97 -3.11 -1.36
C GLY A 35 -18.70 -3.05 -2.23
N PHE A 36 -18.53 -4.10 -3.02
CA PHE A 36 -17.36 -4.37 -3.86
C PHE A 36 -16.98 -3.19 -4.76
N LYS A 37 -17.95 -2.63 -5.52
CA LYS A 37 -17.69 -1.57 -6.49
C LYS A 37 -17.03 -0.34 -5.85
N LYS A 38 -17.53 0.10 -4.69
CA LYS A 38 -16.97 1.28 -4.00
C LYS A 38 -15.60 1.01 -3.40
N ALA A 39 -15.35 -0.22 -2.91
CA ALA A 39 -14.04 -0.65 -2.46
C ALA A 39 -13.04 -0.71 -3.62
N LEU A 40 -13.45 -1.19 -4.78
CA LEU A 40 -12.61 -1.22 -5.99
C LEU A 40 -12.11 0.18 -6.38
N PHE A 41 -12.98 1.20 -6.37
CA PHE A 41 -12.55 2.57 -6.70
C PHE A 41 -11.61 3.15 -5.64
N LEU A 42 -11.79 2.80 -4.37
CA LEU A 42 -10.85 3.15 -3.31
C LEU A 42 -9.48 2.48 -3.53
N ASP A 43 -9.50 1.20 -3.90
CA ASP A 43 -8.30 0.39 -4.16
C ASP A 43 -7.50 0.90 -5.37
N ILE A 44 -8.18 1.29 -6.44
CA ILE A 44 -7.53 1.95 -7.59
C ILE A 44 -6.77 3.21 -7.13
N GLY A 45 -7.31 3.98 -6.19
CA GLY A 45 -6.62 5.13 -5.61
C GLY A 45 -5.38 4.74 -4.80
N ILE A 46 -5.47 3.67 -4.02
CA ILE A 46 -4.33 3.12 -3.25
C ILE A 46 -3.23 2.68 -4.20
N LEU A 47 -3.56 1.87 -5.22
CA LEU A 47 -2.61 1.39 -6.22
C LEU A 47 -1.95 2.52 -7.01
N PHE A 48 -2.71 3.56 -7.37
CA PHE A 48 -2.13 4.73 -8.03
C PHE A 48 -1.08 5.41 -7.16
N SER A 49 -1.35 5.54 -5.86
CA SER A 49 -0.37 6.05 -4.91
C SER A 49 0.85 5.12 -4.78
N ASP A 50 0.67 3.80 -4.79
CA ASP A 50 1.76 2.82 -4.77
C ASP A 50 2.67 2.98 -6.00
N ILE A 51 2.08 3.14 -7.19
CA ILE A 51 2.84 3.39 -8.43
C ILE A 51 3.65 4.69 -8.31
N LEU A 52 3.06 5.77 -7.79
CA LEU A 52 3.78 7.02 -7.58
C LEU A 52 4.96 6.86 -6.62
N TYR A 53 4.76 6.14 -5.50
CA TYR A 53 5.82 5.85 -4.55
C TYR A 53 6.91 4.95 -5.12
N LEU A 54 6.53 3.95 -5.91
CA LEU A 54 7.49 3.10 -6.63
C LEU A 54 8.33 3.92 -7.60
N CYS A 55 7.71 4.81 -8.39
CA CYS A 55 8.43 5.71 -9.28
C CYS A 55 9.39 6.63 -8.50
N ALA A 56 8.92 7.21 -7.42
CA ALA A 56 9.76 8.04 -6.55
C ALA A 56 10.91 7.22 -5.92
N ALA A 57 10.62 6.04 -5.39
CA ALA A 57 11.62 5.15 -4.81
C ALA A 57 12.68 4.75 -5.85
N TYR A 58 12.27 4.42 -7.08
CA TYR A 58 13.20 4.08 -8.16
C TYR A 58 14.12 5.24 -8.52
N LEU A 59 13.57 6.46 -8.66
CA LEU A 59 14.34 7.66 -9.02
C LEU A 59 15.31 8.09 -7.91
N PHE A 60 14.96 7.83 -6.66
CA PHE A 60 15.76 8.24 -5.51
C PHE A 60 16.60 7.11 -4.90
N ALA A 61 16.33 5.84 -5.26
CA ALA A 61 17.00 4.68 -4.66
C ALA A 61 18.52 4.77 -4.76
N GLU A 62 19.05 5.14 -5.92
CA GLU A 62 20.51 5.25 -6.13
C GLU A 62 21.14 6.33 -5.24
N LYS A 63 20.48 7.50 -5.12
CA LYS A 63 20.96 8.57 -4.25
C LYS A 63 20.81 8.21 -2.77
N ILE A 64 19.69 7.58 -2.41
CA ILE A 64 19.42 7.17 -1.03
C ILE A 64 20.36 6.05 -0.60
N ASN A 65 20.63 5.08 -1.47
CA ASN A 65 21.58 4.00 -1.18
C ASN A 65 22.96 4.54 -0.87
N HIS A 66 23.48 5.46 -1.68
CA HIS A 66 24.79 6.08 -1.44
C HIS A 66 24.86 6.78 -0.06
N TYR A 67 23.79 7.52 0.33
CA TYR A 67 23.76 8.20 1.63
C TYR A 67 23.47 7.28 2.82
N ILE A 68 22.65 6.24 2.63
CA ILE A 68 22.25 5.33 3.73
C ILE A 68 23.34 4.30 4.03
N TYR A 69 23.97 3.73 3.01
CA TYR A 69 25.00 2.69 3.23
C TYR A 69 26.29 3.26 3.77
N ASP A 70 26.65 4.48 3.40
CA ASP A 70 27.90 5.12 3.82
C ASP A 70 27.81 5.85 5.16
N ASN A 71 26.59 6.14 5.64
CA ASN A 71 26.41 6.93 6.86
C ASN A 71 25.64 6.19 7.95
N ILE A 72 26.39 5.74 8.98
CA ILE A 72 25.81 5.03 10.12
C ILE A 72 24.76 5.86 10.89
N TYR A 73 24.90 7.18 10.90
CA TYR A 73 23.95 8.08 11.57
C TYR A 73 22.57 8.07 10.89
N VAL A 74 22.54 7.92 9.56
CA VAL A 74 21.27 7.83 8.81
C VAL A 74 20.53 6.54 9.16
N LYS A 75 21.23 5.42 9.33
CA LYS A 75 20.64 4.14 9.77
C LYS A 75 20.01 4.26 11.16
N TYR A 76 20.73 4.86 12.12
CA TYR A 76 20.22 5.07 13.47
C TYR A 76 19.05 6.07 13.49
N LEU A 77 19.12 7.16 12.71
CA LEU A 77 18.06 8.13 12.61
C LEU A 77 16.78 7.50 12.04
N THR A 78 16.90 6.76 10.95
CA THR A 78 15.78 6.07 10.31
C THR A 78 15.16 5.03 11.27
N GLY A 79 15.98 4.18 11.89
CA GLY A 79 15.54 3.22 12.89
C GLY A 79 14.88 3.89 14.11
N GLY A 80 15.44 5.01 14.59
CA GLY A 80 14.90 5.79 15.69
C GLY A 80 13.54 6.40 15.37
N VAL A 81 13.36 6.95 14.17
CA VAL A 81 12.05 7.47 13.72
C VAL A 81 11.00 6.36 13.70
N PHE A 82 11.33 5.17 13.15
CA PHE A 82 10.40 4.04 13.17
C PHE A 82 10.08 3.55 14.57
N PHE A 83 11.08 3.50 15.43
CA PHE A 83 10.88 3.09 16.82
C PHE A 83 9.95 4.05 17.55
N ILE A 84 10.15 5.38 17.38
CA ILE A 84 9.28 6.41 17.96
C ILE A 84 7.87 6.31 17.39
N LEU A 85 7.71 6.17 16.07
CA LEU A 85 6.40 5.99 15.43
C LEU A 85 5.71 4.73 15.95
N GLY A 86 6.43 3.63 16.12
CA GLY A 86 5.92 2.39 16.71
C GLY A 86 5.43 2.58 18.15
N ILE A 87 6.21 3.28 18.98
CA ILE A 87 5.82 3.62 20.36
C ILE A 87 4.59 4.52 20.37
N ILE A 88 4.56 5.58 19.55
CA ILE A 88 3.39 6.47 19.45
C ILE A 88 2.15 5.67 19.06
N TYR A 89 2.28 4.73 18.12
CA TYR A 89 1.17 3.88 17.68
C TYR A 89 0.70 2.94 18.79
N LEU A 90 1.61 2.35 19.56
CA LEU A 90 1.30 1.47 20.70
C LEU A 90 0.68 2.23 21.87
N LEU A 91 1.18 3.45 22.16
CA LEU A 91 0.69 4.28 23.26
C LEU A 91 -0.60 5.02 22.91
N LYS A 92 -0.89 5.21 21.63
CA LYS A 92 -2.14 5.80 21.18
C LYS A 92 -3.28 4.85 21.52
N LYS A 93 -3.84 5.02 22.72
CA LYS A 93 -5.03 4.32 23.19
C LYS A 93 -6.10 4.46 22.14
N SER A 94 -6.40 3.38 21.42
CA SER A 94 -7.48 3.39 20.43
C SER A 94 -8.78 3.51 21.22
N ASN A 95 -9.31 4.73 21.32
CA ASN A 95 -10.71 4.91 21.61
C ASN A 95 -11.47 4.37 20.39
N PRO A 96 -12.20 3.25 20.51
CA PRO A 96 -12.89 2.64 19.37
C PRO A 96 -13.88 3.60 18.71
N SER A 97 -14.31 4.66 19.44
CA SER A 97 -15.29 5.64 18.99
C SER A 97 -14.74 6.85 18.22
N GLN A 98 -13.42 7.05 18.16
CA GLN A 98 -12.85 8.25 17.52
C GLN A 98 -11.94 7.98 16.32
N ASN A 99 -11.47 6.77 16.10
CA ASN A 99 -10.67 6.44 14.91
C ASN A 99 -11.49 5.89 13.74
N THR A 100 -12.76 5.65 13.91
CA THR A 100 -13.69 5.93 12.86
C THR A 100 -13.90 7.45 12.92
N GLN A 101 -13.00 8.27 12.36
CA GLN A 101 -13.51 9.43 11.67
C GLN A 101 -14.57 8.83 10.77
N SER A 102 -15.77 8.83 11.29
CA SER A 102 -16.99 8.84 10.53
C SER A 102 -16.79 10.02 9.57
N ILE A 103 -16.07 9.75 8.48
CA ILE A 103 -16.36 10.44 7.25
C ILE A 103 -17.81 10.09 7.09
N ASN A 104 -18.68 11.02 7.52
CA ASN A 104 -20.11 10.96 7.32
C ASN A 104 -20.30 10.73 5.83
N LEU A 105 -20.35 9.46 5.49
CA LEU A 105 -20.71 8.99 4.20
C LEU A 105 -22.23 9.02 4.26
N SER A 106 -22.76 10.27 4.27
CA SER A 106 -24.15 10.48 3.94
C SER A 106 -24.49 9.56 2.78
N HIS A 107 -25.60 8.85 2.94
CA HIS A 107 -26.27 8.12 1.86
C HIS A 107 -26.61 9.12 0.74
N GLN A 108 -25.62 9.48 -0.06
CA GLN A 108 -25.81 10.28 -1.24
C GLN A 108 -25.84 9.38 -2.46
N ASN A 109 -26.84 9.61 -3.29
CA ASN A 109 -27.07 8.97 -4.56
C ASN A 109 -25.78 8.73 -5.36
N GLU A 110 -25.70 7.57 -6.02
CA GLU A 110 -24.56 7.11 -6.81
C GLU A 110 -24.25 8.04 -8.00
N SER A 111 -23.64 9.16 -7.70
CA SER A 111 -23.11 10.06 -8.72
C SER A 111 -21.65 9.69 -9.01
N THR A 112 -21.22 9.82 -10.25
CA THR A 112 -19.82 9.65 -10.71
C THR A 112 -18.84 10.45 -9.84
N LYS A 113 -19.27 11.61 -9.30
CA LYS A 113 -18.52 12.42 -8.34
C LYS A 113 -18.15 11.66 -7.07
N ASN A 114 -18.99 10.72 -6.62
CA ASN A 114 -18.70 9.91 -5.42
C ASN A 114 -17.59 8.86 -5.67
N LEU A 115 -17.48 8.33 -6.88
CA LEU A 115 -16.46 7.35 -7.24
C LEU A 115 -15.07 7.99 -7.36
N MET A 116 -15.00 9.17 -7.99
CA MET A 116 -13.75 9.97 -8.03
C MET A 116 -13.29 10.37 -6.63
N GLY A 117 -14.22 10.71 -5.75
CA GLY A 117 -13.91 10.98 -4.34
C GLY A 117 -13.32 9.77 -3.60
N LEU A 118 -13.72 8.54 -3.97
CA LEU A 118 -13.12 7.33 -3.40
C LEU A 118 -11.69 7.09 -3.89
N ILE A 119 -11.41 7.35 -5.17
CA ILE A 119 -10.05 7.30 -5.71
C ILE A 119 -9.15 8.32 -4.97
N ALA A 120 -9.58 9.58 -4.90
CA ALA A 120 -8.86 10.63 -4.19
C ALA A 120 -8.63 10.27 -2.71
N LYS A 121 -9.62 9.65 -2.07
CA LYS A 121 -9.50 9.14 -0.70
C LYS A 121 -8.46 8.02 -0.59
N GLY A 122 -8.44 7.07 -1.52
CA GLY A 122 -7.45 5.99 -1.57
C GLY A 122 -6.03 6.54 -1.70
N ILE A 123 -5.83 7.48 -2.63
CA ILE A 123 -4.55 8.19 -2.79
C ILE A 123 -4.15 8.87 -1.47
N GLY A 124 -5.06 9.64 -0.85
CA GLY A 124 -4.76 10.37 0.37
C GLY A 124 -4.39 9.49 1.56
N ILE A 125 -5.13 8.38 1.75
CA ILE A 125 -4.85 7.43 2.85
C ILE A 125 -3.46 6.81 2.69
N ASN A 126 -3.12 6.41 1.49
CA ASN A 126 -1.84 5.78 1.20
C ASN A 126 -0.71 6.80 1.23
N ALA A 127 -0.93 8.01 0.71
CA ALA A 127 0.06 9.09 0.66
C ALA A 127 0.46 9.63 2.06
N ILE A 128 -0.42 9.54 3.05
CA ILE A 128 -0.11 9.95 4.42
C ILE A 128 0.67 8.86 5.18
N ASN A 129 0.73 7.64 4.65
CA ASN A 129 1.39 6.51 5.30
C ASN A 129 2.88 6.46 4.95
N PRO A 130 3.79 6.91 5.82
CA PRO A 130 5.23 6.91 5.52
C PRO A 130 5.79 5.50 5.34
N GLY A 131 5.14 4.48 5.91
CA GLY A 131 5.52 3.08 5.76
C GLY A 131 5.46 2.63 4.30
N VAL A 132 4.56 3.20 3.50
CA VAL A 132 4.41 2.86 2.07
C VAL A 132 5.65 3.27 1.28
N LEU A 133 6.11 4.50 1.46
CA LEU A 133 7.34 4.97 0.80
C LEU A 133 8.53 4.08 1.16
N LEU A 134 8.64 3.71 2.43
CA LEU A 134 9.78 2.95 2.94
C LEU A 134 9.79 1.51 2.45
N TYR A 135 8.65 0.85 2.38
CA TYR A 135 8.64 -0.49 1.80
C TYR A 135 8.92 -0.46 0.29
N TRP A 136 8.51 0.59 -0.46
CA TRP A 136 8.86 0.71 -1.87
C TRP A 136 10.36 1.01 -2.08
N ILE A 137 10.98 1.81 -1.20
CA ILE A 137 12.45 1.97 -1.21
C ILE A 137 13.14 0.64 -0.93
N ALA A 138 12.69 -0.10 0.10
CA ALA A 138 13.23 -1.41 0.42
C ALA A 138 13.02 -2.41 -0.74
N ALA A 139 11.86 -2.37 -1.41
CA ALA A 139 11.57 -3.20 -2.57
C ALA A 139 12.50 -2.90 -3.75
N CYS A 140 12.75 -1.62 -4.04
CA CYS A 140 13.70 -1.21 -5.08
C CYS A 140 15.11 -1.70 -4.75
N THR A 141 15.57 -1.45 -3.52
CA THR A 141 16.90 -1.88 -3.06
C THR A 141 17.06 -3.41 -3.13
N TYR A 142 16.05 -4.16 -2.66
CA TYR A 142 16.08 -5.61 -2.73
C TYR A 142 16.16 -6.13 -4.18
N ALA A 143 15.37 -5.53 -5.09
CA ALA A 143 15.37 -5.92 -6.49
C ALA A 143 16.73 -5.63 -7.17
N THR A 144 17.33 -4.49 -6.88
CA THR A 144 18.59 -4.07 -7.54
C THR A 144 19.82 -4.68 -6.91
N GLU A 145 19.91 -4.75 -5.58
CA GLU A 145 21.12 -5.17 -4.87
C GLU A 145 21.15 -6.68 -4.57
N THR A 146 19.99 -7.26 -4.22
CA THR A 146 19.92 -8.68 -3.82
C THR A 146 19.60 -9.59 -4.99
N LEU A 147 18.65 -9.19 -5.83
CA LEU A 147 18.25 -9.98 -7.01
C LEU A 147 19.02 -9.59 -8.26
N GLU A 148 19.87 -8.54 -8.19
CA GLU A 148 20.67 -8.02 -9.29
C GLU A 148 19.86 -7.74 -10.57
N ILE A 149 18.58 -7.38 -10.41
CA ILE A 149 17.70 -7.09 -11.52
C ILE A 149 18.01 -5.67 -12.02
N LYS A 150 18.33 -5.55 -13.31
CA LYS A 150 18.76 -4.29 -13.93
C LYS A 150 17.83 -3.90 -15.09
N GLU A 151 17.85 -2.61 -15.40
CA GLU A 151 17.22 -2.01 -16.59
C GLU A 151 15.76 -2.41 -16.78
N PHE A 152 15.40 -2.82 -17.98
CA PHE A 152 14.02 -3.13 -18.35
C PHE A 152 13.43 -4.32 -17.57
N ASN A 153 14.25 -5.18 -17.00
CA ASN A 153 13.82 -6.30 -16.19
C ASN A 153 13.15 -5.86 -14.88
N LEU A 154 13.50 -4.69 -14.33
CA LEU A 154 12.82 -4.09 -13.18
C LEU A 154 11.33 -3.78 -13.49
N VAL A 155 11.04 -3.42 -14.73
CA VAL A 155 9.64 -3.19 -15.15
C VAL A 155 8.84 -4.48 -15.06
N TYR A 156 9.37 -5.62 -15.54
CA TYR A 156 8.68 -6.90 -15.42
C TYR A 156 8.50 -7.33 -13.96
N TYR A 157 9.52 -7.12 -13.13
CA TYR A 157 9.44 -7.41 -11.70
C TYR A 157 8.35 -6.60 -11.00
N PHE A 158 8.38 -5.28 -11.12
CA PHE A 158 7.42 -4.41 -10.45
C PHE A 158 6.02 -4.48 -11.04
N MET A 159 5.87 -4.65 -12.34
CA MET A 159 4.56 -4.89 -12.96
C MET A 159 3.92 -6.17 -12.43
N SER A 160 4.68 -7.26 -12.32
CA SER A 160 4.16 -8.50 -11.74
C SER A 160 3.84 -8.35 -10.25
N THR A 161 4.63 -7.58 -9.50
CA THR A 161 4.37 -7.25 -8.09
C THR A 161 3.05 -6.49 -7.92
N ILE A 162 2.87 -5.40 -8.66
CA ILE A 162 1.67 -4.55 -8.58
C ILE A 162 0.42 -5.30 -9.05
N LEU A 163 0.51 -6.07 -10.14
CA LEU A 163 -0.60 -6.89 -10.61
C LEU A 163 -1.00 -7.93 -9.56
N THR A 164 -0.05 -8.55 -8.90
CA THR A 164 -0.32 -9.51 -7.83
C THR A 164 -0.99 -8.85 -6.64
N LEU A 165 -0.51 -7.69 -6.20
CA LEU A 165 -1.15 -6.89 -5.15
C LEU A 165 -2.61 -6.60 -5.50
N PHE A 166 -2.86 -6.09 -6.71
CA PHE A 166 -4.20 -5.77 -7.17
C PHE A 166 -5.13 -6.98 -7.18
N ILE A 167 -4.67 -8.12 -7.73
CA ILE A 167 -5.45 -9.36 -7.77
C ILE A 167 -5.80 -9.83 -6.35
N VAL A 168 -4.84 -9.80 -5.43
CA VAL A 168 -5.08 -10.23 -4.05
C VAL A 168 -6.04 -9.27 -3.35
N ASP A 169 -5.94 -7.97 -3.58
CA ASP A 169 -6.86 -6.99 -3.01
C ASP A 169 -8.27 -7.15 -3.59
N LEU A 170 -8.41 -7.43 -4.89
CA LEU A 170 -9.71 -7.81 -5.49
C LEU A 170 -10.34 -9.02 -4.79
N ILE A 171 -9.54 -10.05 -4.50
CA ILE A 171 -10.00 -11.25 -3.78
C ILE A 171 -10.47 -10.86 -2.37
N LYS A 172 -9.67 -10.10 -1.62
CA LYS A 172 -10.00 -9.64 -0.27
C LYS A 172 -11.30 -8.83 -0.24
N ILE A 173 -11.44 -7.82 -1.11
CA ILE A 173 -12.64 -6.99 -1.16
C ILE A 173 -13.87 -7.76 -1.64
N TYR A 174 -13.70 -8.75 -2.51
CA TYR A 174 -14.79 -9.62 -2.93
C TYR A 174 -15.32 -10.43 -1.75
N PHE A 175 -14.45 -11.13 -1.02
CA PHE A 175 -14.87 -11.88 0.17
C PHE A 175 -15.44 -10.98 1.26
N ALA A 176 -14.82 -9.83 1.51
CA ALA A 176 -15.32 -8.86 2.48
C ALA A 176 -16.73 -8.35 2.12
N SER A 177 -17.01 -8.12 0.83
CA SER A 177 -18.33 -7.67 0.39
C SER A 177 -19.44 -8.69 0.63
N LYS A 178 -19.11 -9.99 0.60
CA LYS A 178 -20.05 -11.09 0.87
C LYS A 178 -20.39 -11.23 2.35
N LEU A 179 -19.49 -10.84 3.25
CA LEU A 179 -19.73 -10.90 4.70
C LEU A 179 -20.95 -10.07 5.12
N LYS A 180 -21.24 -8.97 4.44
CA LYS A 180 -22.43 -8.15 4.74
C LYS A 180 -23.73 -8.94 4.61
N SER A 181 -23.84 -9.84 3.63
CA SER A 181 -25.05 -10.63 3.40
C SER A 181 -25.30 -11.70 4.47
N HIS A 182 -24.34 -11.98 5.32
CA HIS A 182 -24.42 -12.97 6.41
C HIS A 182 -24.55 -12.32 7.80
N LEU A 183 -24.42 -10.99 7.88
CA LEU A 183 -24.52 -10.23 9.15
C LEU A 183 -25.86 -9.50 9.31
N ASN A 184 -26.75 -9.59 8.32
CA ASN A 184 -28.17 -9.21 8.36
C ASN A 184 -29.02 -10.47 8.37
#